data_87c4193e79fd2f732e88a8fb889e28a9
#
_entry.id   87c4193e79fd2f732e88a8fb889e28a9
#
_cell.length_a   1.000
_cell.length_b   1.000
_cell.length_c   1.000
_cell.angle_alpha   90.00
_cell.angle_beta   90.00
_cell.angle_gamma   90.00
#
_symmetry.space_group_name_H-M   'P 1'
#
loop_
_entity.id
_entity.type
_entity.pdbx_description
1 polymer ?
#
loop_
_entity_poly.entity_id
_entity_poly.type
_entity_poly.pdbx_seq_one_letter_code
_entity_poly.pdbx_strand_id
1 'polypeptide(L)'
;MTTSVPLERFVGPAIHEHGRGDVGIHEGTFDTGLVVPVHVHDVMVVSLMLSGIATERVHEGTREIKAQDLIVTPAYALHSYQFRESGRWLNMQLSDSWLARALDGNRLDYHRSEIVHSGSAASWAMRVRSEVRAPDSASRIAIDGAMMLMIADMARNRIDGASTRPRWLRRVEDAIESSIASPPDVDTLAGIAGVHASHLLRTFRRYHGATIANFVRERRIQRARTEVATSTRPLSTIAVDAGFADQAHFTRVFKQTFGETPGQYARSVRRR
;
A
#
# COMPACT_ATOMS: atom_id res chain seq x y z
N MET A 1 -13.18 12.86 4.10
CA MET A 1 -13.74 11.68 3.41
C MET A 1 -12.63 11.04 2.63
N THR A 2 -12.12 9.91 3.05
CA THR A 2 -11.05 9.19 2.36
C THR A 2 -11.71 8.15 1.48
N THR A 3 -11.62 8.32 0.17
CA THR A 3 -12.22 7.41 -0.80
C THR A 3 -11.12 6.48 -1.30
N SER A 4 -11.31 5.16 -1.19
CA SER A 4 -10.52 4.23 -2.00
C SER A 4 -10.96 4.42 -3.44
N VAL A 5 -10.09 4.97 -4.25
CA VAL A 5 -10.40 5.22 -5.67
C VAL A 5 -9.54 4.28 -6.48
N PRO A 6 -10.14 3.48 -7.39
CA PRO A 6 -9.36 2.68 -8.32
C PRO A 6 -8.38 3.58 -9.09
N LEU A 7 -7.15 3.13 -9.26
CA LEU A 7 -6.10 3.90 -9.95
C LEU A 7 -6.54 4.29 -11.37
N GLU A 8 -7.30 3.43 -12.04
CA GLU A 8 -7.89 3.62 -13.36
C GLU A 8 -8.66 4.94 -13.51
N ARG A 9 -9.26 5.42 -12.42
CA ARG A 9 -10.02 6.67 -12.43
C ARG A 9 -9.14 7.92 -12.58
N PHE A 10 -7.85 7.81 -12.25
CA PHE A 10 -6.90 8.93 -12.31
C PHE A 10 -5.83 8.77 -13.38
N VAL A 11 -5.53 7.55 -13.79
CA VAL A 11 -4.41 7.25 -14.70
C VAL A 11 -4.86 6.53 -15.98
N GLY A 12 -6.17 6.37 -16.19
CA GLY A 12 -6.72 5.65 -17.31
C GLY A 12 -6.73 4.12 -17.11
N PRO A 13 -7.23 3.37 -18.10
CA PRO A 13 -7.31 1.92 -18.03
C PRO A 13 -5.91 1.29 -17.95
N ALA A 14 -5.83 0.10 -17.38
CA ALA A 14 -4.61 -0.70 -17.42
C ALA A 14 -4.16 -0.92 -18.87
N ILE A 15 -2.90 -0.66 -19.15
CA ILE A 15 -2.31 -0.98 -20.47
C ILE A 15 -1.88 -2.44 -20.53
N HIS A 16 -1.77 -3.11 -19.38
CA HIS A 16 -1.42 -4.51 -19.28
C HIS A 16 -1.82 -5.06 -17.91
N GLU A 17 -2.48 -6.23 -17.92
CA GLU A 17 -2.69 -7.05 -16.74
C GLU A 17 -1.80 -8.28 -16.80
N HIS A 18 -0.97 -8.49 -15.80
CA HIS A 18 -0.05 -9.61 -15.73
C HIS A 18 -0.47 -10.59 -14.63
N GLY A 19 -0.42 -11.89 -14.95
CA GLY A 19 -0.94 -12.91 -14.07
C GLY A 19 -2.47 -12.91 -14.03
N ARG A 20 -3.07 -13.65 -13.10
CA ARG A 20 -4.53 -13.70 -12.92
C ARG A 20 -5.02 -12.55 -12.01
N GLY A 21 -4.71 -11.30 -12.38
CA GLY A 21 -5.02 -10.14 -11.53
C GLY A 21 -4.03 -9.91 -10.39
N ASP A 22 -2.90 -10.61 -10.36
CA ASP A 22 -1.86 -10.46 -9.33
C ASP A 22 -1.05 -9.18 -9.48
N VAL A 23 -0.91 -8.69 -10.72
CA VAL A 23 -0.17 -7.49 -11.07
C VAL A 23 -0.94 -6.69 -12.11
N GLY A 24 -1.20 -5.43 -11.82
CA GLY A 24 -1.73 -4.45 -12.76
C GLY A 24 -0.64 -3.46 -13.17
N ILE A 25 -0.45 -3.22 -14.46
CA ILE A 25 0.52 -2.26 -14.99
C ILE A 25 -0.23 -1.19 -15.77
N HIS A 26 -0.07 0.08 -15.37
CA HIS A 26 -0.75 1.22 -15.96
C HIS A 26 0.29 2.27 -16.37
N GLU A 27 0.21 2.77 -17.59
CA GLU A 27 0.92 3.99 -17.99
C GLU A 27 -0.12 5.06 -18.29
N GLY A 28 -0.05 6.20 -17.59
CA GLY A 28 -1.00 7.28 -17.73
C GLY A 28 -0.32 8.62 -17.98
N THR A 29 -1.10 9.55 -18.53
CA THR A 29 -0.74 10.96 -18.67
C THR A 29 -1.53 11.78 -17.66
N PHE A 30 -0.97 12.90 -17.27
CA PHE A 30 -1.64 13.87 -16.42
C PHE A 30 -1.33 15.29 -16.91
N ASP A 31 -2.29 16.18 -16.71
CA ASP A 31 -2.16 17.59 -17.07
C ASP A 31 -1.69 18.43 -15.87
N THR A 32 -1.04 19.54 -16.18
CA THR A 32 -0.71 20.56 -15.18
C THR A 32 -1.96 21.00 -14.44
N GLY A 33 -1.87 21.07 -13.11
CA GLY A 33 -2.96 21.48 -12.23
C GLY A 33 -3.90 20.35 -11.81
N LEU A 34 -3.78 19.14 -12.35
CA LEU A 34 -4.56 17.99 -11.88
C LEU A 34 -4.29 17.76 -10.38
N VAL A 35 -5.37 17.63 -9.63
CA VAL A 35 -5.34 17.29 -8.19
C VAL A 35 -5.98 15.94 -8.00
N VAL A 36 -5.21 14.99 -7.46
CA VAL A 36 -5.73 13.72 -6.98
C VAL A 36 -5.97 13.87 -5.48
N PRO A 37 -7.24 13.80 -5.02
CA PRO A 37 -7.56 14.01 -3.62
C PRO A 37 -6.95 12.91 -2.74
N VAL A 38 -7.02 13.10 -1.42
CA VAL A 38 -6.54 12.10 -0.45
C VAL A 38 -7.26 10.77 -0.65
N HIS A 39 -6.48 9.72 -0.86
CA HIS A 39 -6.97 8.37 -1.14
C HIS A 39 -5.99 7.31 -0.62
N VAL A 40 -6.38 6.05 -0.77
CA VAL A 40 -5.58 4.86 -0.47
C VAL A 40 -5.73 3.84 -1.60
N HIS A 41 -4.76 2.97 -1.74
CA HIS A 41 -4.85 1.76 -2.56
C HIS A 41 -5.00 0.54 -1.64
N ASP A 42 -5.66 -0.51 -2.11
CA ASP A 42 -5.83 -1.77 -1.39
C ASP A 42 -4.66 -2.74 -1.59
N VAL A 43 -3.77 -2.41 -2.51
CA VAL A 43 -2.55 -3.14 -2.81
C VAL A 43 -1.34 -2.21 -2.75
N MET A 44 -0.14 -2.77 -2.71
CA MET A 44 1.07 -1.97 -2.89
C MET A 44 1.15 -1.44 -4.31
N VAL A 45 1.47 -0.15 -4.45
CA VAL A 45 1.71 0.49 -5.75
C VAL A 45 3.16 0.94 -5.82
N VAL A 46 3.84 0.56 -6.89
CA VAL A 46 5.16 1.08 -7.25
C VAL A 46 4.99 1.96 -8.47
N SER A 47 5.29 3.24 -8.33
CA SER A 47 5.11 4.25 -9.38
C SER A 47 6.45 4.83 -9.81
N LEU A 48 6.69 4.88 -11.12
CA LEU A 48 7.85 5.57 -11.71
C LEU A 48 7.36 6.82 -12.45
N MET A 49 7.83 7.99 -12.03
CA MET A 49 7.60 9.23 -12.76
C MET A 49 8.45 9.20 -14.05
N LEU A 50 7.80 9.15 -15.20
CA LEU A 50 8.47 9.12 -16.51
C LEU A 50 8.81 10.54 -17.00
N SER A 51 7.93 11.49 -16.73
CA SER A 51 8.13 12.93 -17.04
C SER A 51 7.16 13.79 -16.24
N GLY A 52 7.46 15.09 -16.11
CA GLY A 52 6.66 16.05 -15.34
C GLY A 52 7.09 16.16 -13.89
N ILE A 53 6.36 16.98 -13.14
CA ILE A 53 6.59 17.24 -11.72
C ILE A 53 5.26 17.15 -10.96
N ALA A 54 5.27 16.45 -9.84
CA ALA A 54 4.15 16.40 -8.90
C ALA A 54 4.60 16.76 -7.49
N THR A 55 3.66 17.29 -6.71
CA THR A 55 3.78 17.39 -5.26
C THR A 55 2.92 16.30 -4.64
N GLU A 56 3.52 15.41 -3.89
CA GLU A 56 2.80 14.44 -3.07
C GLU A 56 2.64 14.96 -1.65
N ARG A 57 1.45 14.85 -1.11
CA ARG A 57 1.17 15.09 0.30
C ARG A 57 0.97 13.75 0.99
N VAL A 58 1.78 13.52 2.00
CA VAL A 58 1.70 12.40 2.94
C VAL A 58 1.46 12.95 4.36
N HIS A 59 1.21 12.06 5.33
CA HIS A 59 0.94 12.51 6.72
C HIS A 59 2.01 13.44 7.29
N GLU A 60 3.27 13.25 6.93
CA GLU A 60 4.43 13.98 7.48
C GLU A 60 4.73 15.29 6.76
N GLY A 61 4.00 15.61 5.72
CA GLY A 61 4.22 16.83 4.93
C GLY A 61 4.04 16.63 3.42
N THR A 62 4.71 17.48 2.67
CA THR A 62 4.71 17.43 1.21
C THR A 62 6.12 17.20 0.69
N ARG A 63 6.20 16.50 -0.44
CA ARG A 63 7.47 16.31 -1.16
C ARG A 63 7.27 16.46 -2.66
N GLU A 64 8.30 16.86 -3.34
CA GLU A 64 8.32 16.95 -4.79
C GLU A 64 8.75 15.63 -5.39
N ILE A 65 8.08 15.22 -6.46
CA ILE A 65 8.36 14.04 -7.25
C ILE A 65 8.71 14.49 -8.67
N LYS A 66 9.82 14.01 -9.18
CA LYS A 66 10.38 14.36 -10.49
C LYS A 66 10.53 13.14 -11.38
N ALA A 67 10.83 13.39 -12.65
CA ALA A 67 11.20 12.32 -13.58
C ALA A 67 12.32 11.44 -13.01
N GLN A 68 12.18 10.14 -13.16
CA GLN A 68 13.01 9.04 -12.65
C GLN A 68 12.85 8.73 -11.14
N ASP A 69 12.03 9.49 -10.40
CA ASP A 69 11.69 9.08 -9.04
C ASP A 69 10.81 7.83 -9.06
N LEU A 70 11.22 6.83 -8.31
CA LEU A 70 10.45 5.63 -8.02
C LEU A 70 9.79 5.79 -6.66
N ILE A 71 8.47 5.74 -6.63
CA ILE A 71 7.67 5.89 -5.42
C ILE A 71 7.07 4.54 -5.05
N VAL A 72 7.20 4.16 -3.79
CA VAL A 72 6.53 2.99 -3.24
C VAL A 72 5.45 3.45 -2.30
N THR A 73 4.22 3.09 -2.60
CA THR A 73 3.05 3.37 -1.77
C THR A 73 2.50 2.04 -1.26
N PRO A 74 2.71 1.70 0.03
CA PRO A 74 2.13 0.50 0.61
C PRO A 74 0.60 0.53 0.55
N ALA A 75 0.00 -0.64 0.61
CA ALA A 75 -1.45 -0.74 0.75
C ALA A 75 -1.92 0.14 1.92
N TYR A 76 -3.00 0.88 1.69
CA TYR A 76 -3.68 1.75 2.66
C TYR A 76 -2.90 2.96 3.16
N ALA A 77 -1.74 3.29 2.59
CA ALA A 77 -1.03 4.53 2.91
C ALA A 77 -1.78 5.73 2.32
N LEU A 78 -2.19 6.64 3.23
CA LEU A 78 -2.89 7.88 2.87
C LEU A 78 -1.97 8.83 2.12
N HIS A 79 -2.38 9.25 0.93
CA HIS A 79 -1.64 10.21 0.13
C HIS A 79 -2.53 10.96 -0.85
N SER A 80 -2.01 12.05 -1.41
CA SER A 80 -2.65 12.85 -2.47
C SER A 80 -1.59 13.46 -3.36
N TYR A 81 -1.97 13.81 -4.60
CA TYR A 81 -1.05 14.44 -5.55
C TYR A 81 -1.60 15.76 -6.07
N GLN A 82 -0.69 16.68 -6.35
CA GLN A 82 -0.92 17.86 -7.17
C GLN A 82 0.15 17.89 -8.28
N PHE A 83 -0.28 17.76 -9.53
CA PHE A 83 0.61 17.80 -10.67
C PHE A 83 0.96 19.24 -11.02
N ARG A 84 2.26 19.56 -10.97
CA ARG A 84 2.81 20.90 -11.24
C ARG A 84 3.11 21.12 -12.70
N GLU A 85 3.50 20.06 -13.38
CA GLU A 85 3.79 20.03 -14.80
C GLU A 85 3.13 18.80 -15.42
N SER A 86 2.65 18.95 -16.65
CA SER A 86 2.11 17.81 -17.40
C SER A 86 3.18 16.75 -17.63
N GLY A 87 2.77 15.49 -17.60
CA GLY A 87 3.71 14.42 -17.74
C GLY A 87 3.09 13.04 -17.84
N ARG A 88 3.91 12.05 -17.54
CA ARG A 88 3.51 10.63 -17.56
C ARG A 88 4.11 9.88 -16.40
N TRP A 89 3.41 8.88 -15.94
CA TRP A 89 3.96 7.91 -15.02
C TRP A 89 3.55 6.48 -15.35
N LEU A 90 4.34 5.55 -14.85
CA LEU A 90 4.10 4.13 -14.88
C LEU A 90 3.73 3.68 -13.47
N ASN A 91 2.61 2.99 -13.32
CA ASN A 91 2.17 2.44 -12.05
C ASN A 91 2.10 0.92 -12.15
N MET A 92 2.62 0.24 -11.14
CA MET A 92 2.60 -1.21 -10.99
C MET A 92 1.88 -1.53 -9.68
N GLN A 93 0.72 -2.16 -9.77
CA GLN A 93 -0.05 -2.65 -8.64
C GLN A 93 0.36 -4.08 -8.32
N LEU A 94 0.71 -4.36 -7.09
CA LEU A 94 1.23 -5.65 -6.64
C LEU A 94 0.28 -6.22 -5.58
N SER A 95 -0.37 -7.35 -5.89
CA SER A 95 -1.22 -8.03 -4.92
C SER A 95 -0.40 -8.60 -3.75
N ASP A 96 -1.06 -8.77 -2.60
CA ASP A 96 -0.43 -9.41 -1.43
C ASP A 96 0.04 -10.83 -1.74
N SER A 97 -0.72 -11.58 -2.57
CA SER A 97 -0.35 -12.92 -3.01
C SER A 97 0.92 -12.94 -3.87
N TRP A 98 1.07 -11.98 -4.78
CA TRP A 98 2.28 -11.85 -5.57
C TRP A 98 3.48 -11.46 -4.70
N LEU A 99 3.31 -10.47 -3.84
CA LEU A 99 4.37 -10.03 -2.90
C LEU A 99 4.82 -11.16 -1.97
N ALA A 100 3.89 -11.95 -1.42
CA ALA A 100 4.22 -13.09 -0.56
C ALA A 100 5.10 -14.12 -1.29
N ARG A 101 4.79 -14.42 -2.56
CA ARG A 101 5.61 -15.32 -3.38
C ARG A 101 6.97 -14.71 -3.73
N ALA A 102 7.00 -13.44 -4.14
CA ALA A 102 8.23 -12.76 -4.54
C ALA A 102 9.21 -12.58 -3.37
N LEU A 103 8.70 -12.39 -2.17
CA LEU A 103 9.50 -12.14 -0.98
C LEU A 103 9.97 -13.43 -0.27
N ASP A 104 9.33 -14.57 -0.54
CA ASP A 104 9.69 -15.87 0.05
C ASP A 104 10.02 -15.79 1.56
N GLY A 105 9.10 -15.24 2.33
CA GLY A 105 9.27 -15.01 3.76
C GLY A 105 10.06 -13.76 4.15
N ASN A 106 10.70 -13.08 3.20
CA ASN A 106 11.26 -11.75 3.44
C ASN A 106 10.15 -10.70 3.47
N ARG A 107 10.48 -9.47 3.89
CA ARG A 107 9.52 -8.36 3.95
C ARG A 107 10.06 -7.11 3.28
N LEU A 108 9.18 -6.39 2.59
CA LEU A 108 9.41 -5.00 2.20
C LEU A 108 8.86 -4.10 3.31
N ASP A 109 9.73 -3.49 4.06
CA ASP A 109 9.41 -2.67 5.25
C ASP A 109 8.99 -1.24 4.88
N TYR A 110 8.02 -1.11 3.95
CA TYR A 110 7.40 0.16 3.61
C TYR A 110 6.07 0.29 4.37
N HIS A 111 5.96 1.33 5.21
CA HIS A 111 4.76 1.58 6.01
C HIS A 111 4.04 2.87 5.60
N ARG A 112 4.63 3.60 4.68
CA ARG A 112 4.15 4.87 4.13
C ARG A 112 4.64 5.02 2.71
N SER A 113 4.06 5.96 1.96
CA SER A 113 4.60 6.31 0.65
C SER A 113 6.00 6.91 0.80
N GLU A 114 6.97 6.39 0.03
CA GLU A 114 8.37 6.82 0.07
C GLU A 114 8.96 6.87 -1.34
N ILE A 115 9.91 7.79 -1.57
CA ILE A 115 10.74 7.78 -2.78
C ILE A 115 11.90 6.80 -2.54
N VAL A 116 12.08 5.89 -3.47
CA VAL A 116 13.19 4.92 -3.46
C VAL A 116 14.35 5.51 -4.25
N HIS A 117 15.41 5.85 -3.54
CA HIS A 117 16.65 6.33 -4.16
C HIS A 117 17.52 5.16 -4.65
N SER A 118 17.05 4.46 -5.69
CA SER A 118 17.76 3.35 -6.31
C SER A 118 17.66 3.43 -7.81
N GLY A 119 18.77 3.80 -8.46
CA GLY A 119 18.83 3.85 -9.92
C GLY A 119 18.57 2.50 -10.59
N SER A 120 18.95 1.38 -9.95
CA SER A 120 18.70 0.04 -10.47
C SER A 120 17.21 -0.33 -10.39
N ALA A 121 16.51 0.00 -9.29
CA ALA A 121 15.08 -0.28 -9.17
C ALA A 121 14.26 0.48 -10.23
N ALA A 122 14.60 1.74 -10.51
CA ALA A 122 13.98 2.52 -11.59
C ALA A 122 14.27 1.90 -12.98
N SER A 123 15.47 1.37 -13.19
CA SER A 123 15.83 0.69 -14.45
C SER A 123 15.02 -0.58 -14.68
N TRP A 124 14.74 -1.34 -13.61
CA TRP A 124 13.86 -2.52 -13.71
C TRP A 124 12.42 -2.13 -14.03
N ALA A 125 11.90 -1.05 -13.44
CA ALA A 125 10.58 -0.51 -13.80
C ALA A 125 10.52 -0.10 -15.28
N MET A 126 11.58 0.51 -15.82
CA MET A 126 11.69 0.82 -17.24
C MET A 126 11.76 -0.43 -18.11
N ARG A 127 12.39 -1.51 -17.64
CA ARG A 127 12.38 -2.81 -18.34
C ARG A 127 10.98 -3.38 -18.41
N VAL A 128 10.23 -3.39 -17.30
CA VAL A 128 8.81 -3.79 -17.28
C VAL A 128 8.02 -3.00 -18.33
N ARG A 129 8.19 -1.67 -18.35
CA ARG A 129 7.53 -0.81 -19.34
C ARG A 129 7.86 -1.20 -20.78
N SER A 130 9.11 -1.50 -21.05
CA SER A 130 9.57 -1.91 -22.40
C SER A 130 8.88 -3.18 -22.86
N GLU A 131 8.79 -4.19 -22.00
CA GLU A 131 8.15 -5.47 -22.29
C GLU A 131 6.65 -5.32 -22.55
N VAL A 132 5.98 -4.47 -21.76
CA VAL A 132 4.55 -4.19 -21.93
C VAL A 132 4.26 -3.49 -23.26
N ARG A 133 5.14 -2.60 -23.71
CA ARG A 133 4.95 -1.82 -24.95
C ARG A 133 5.28 -2.58 -26.24
N ALA A 134 6.15 -3.56 -26.16
CA ALA A 134 6.56 -4.39 -27.30
C ALA A 134 6.58 -5.87 -26.87
N PRO A 135 5.40 -6.47 -26.61
CA PRO A 135 5.32 -7.82 -26.07
C PRO A 135 5.69 -8.88 -27.10
N ASP A 136 6.39 -9.90 -26.61
CA ASP A 136 6.68 -11.14 -27.33
C ASP A 136 6.35 -12.38 -26.48
N SER A 137 6.69 -13.56 -26.95
CA SER A 137 6.42 -14.82 -26.22
C SER A 137 7.18 -14.94 -24.90
N ALA A 138 8.26 -14.20 -24.69
CA ALA A 138 9.09 -14.20 -23.48
C ALA A 138 8.71 -13.07 -22.49
N SER A 139 7.92 -12.08 -22.95
CA SER A 139 7.65 -10.86 -22.16
C SER A 139 7.05 -11.15 -20.78
N ARG A 140 6.23 -12.19 -20.64
CA ARG A 140 5.68 -12.57 -19.34
C ARG A 140 6.80 -12.93 -18.35
N ILE A 141 7.76 -13.74 -18.77
CA ILE A 141 8.90 -14.14 -17.93
C ILE A 141 9.80 -12.93 -17.64
N ALA A 142 10.01 -12.08 -18.66
CA ALA A 142 10.82 -10.89 -18.53
C ALA A 142 10.20 -9.86 -17.55
N ILE A 143 8.89 -9.67 -17.58
CA ILE A 143 8.17 -8.82 -16.63
C ILE A 143 8.30 -9.37 -15.21
N ASP A 144 8.01 -10.66 -14.98
CA ASP A 144 8.15 -11.28 -13.65
C ASP A 144 9.58 -11.16 -13.13
N GLY A 145 10.57 -11.46 -13.95
CA GLY A 145 11.99 -11.34 -13.58
C GLY A 145 12.39 -9.90 -13.23
N ALA A 146 12.00 -8.92 -14.06
CA ALA A 146 12.31 -7.51 -13.82
C ALA A 146 11.64 -7.00 -12.54
N MET A 147 10.40 -7.39 -12.28
CA MET A 147 9.68 -7.04 -11.05
C MET A 147 10.33 -7.66 -9.81
N MET A 148 10.75 -8.94 -9.87
CA MET A 148 11.47 -9.57 -8.77
C MET A 148 12.81 -8.89 -8.47
N LEU A 149 13.56 -8.50 -9.52
CA LEU A 149 14.81 -7.76 -9.37
C LEU A 149 14.57 -6.36 -8.80
N MET A 150 13.52 -5.68 -9.23
CA MET A 150 13.12 -4.39 -8.65
C MET A 150 12.82 -4.51 -7.15
N ILE A 151 12.03 -5.50 -6.75
CA ILE A 151 11.71 -5.77 -5.35
C ILE A 151 12.96 -6.12 -4.54
N ALA A 152 13.85 -6.93 -5.10
CA ALA A 152 15.12 -7.28 -4.45
C ALA A 152 16.01 -6.04 -4.22
N ASP A 153 16.10 -5.14 -5.20
CA ASP A 153 16.87 -3.91 -5.06
C ASP A 153 16.22 -2.94 -4.05
N MET A 154 14.90 -2.85 -4.05
CA MET A 154 14.16 -2.09 -3.03
C MET A 154 14.42 -2.64 -1.62
N ALA A 155 14.43 -3.96 -1.45
CA ALA A 155 14.72 -4.60 -0.17
C ALA A 155 16.17 -4.35 0.29
N ARG A 156 17.16 -4.46 -0.62
CA ARG A 156 18.59 -4.15 -0.33
C ARG A 156 18.79 -2.70 0.10
N ASN A 157 18.20 -1.77 -0.63
CA ASN A 157 18.31 -0.34 -0.30
C ASN A 157 17.71 0.00 1.07
N ARG A 158 16.71 -0.76 1.52
CA ARG A 158 16.17 -0.64 2.88
C ARG A 158 17.14 -1.17 3.93
N ILE A 159 17.91 -2.20 3.61
CA ILE A 159 18.94 -2.77 4.50
C ILE A 159 20.15 -1.85 4.58
N ASP A 160 20.64 -1.36 3.43
CA ASP A 160 21.85 -0.54 3.33
C ASP A 160 21.61 0.93 3.72
N GLY A 161 20.44 1.46 3.41
CA GLY A 161 19.97 2.77 3.86
C GLY A 161 19.68 2.80 5.34
N ALA A 162 20.44 2.06 6.16
CA ALA A 162 20.26 1.80 7.59
C ALA A 162 19.38 2.88 8.23
N SER A 163 18.13 2.81 7.92
CA SER A 163 17.12 3.62 8.55
C SER A 163 17.29 3.37 10.04
N THR A 164 17.40 4.43 10.78
CA THR A 164 17.38 4.47 12.24
C THR A 164 16.13 3.79 12.85
N ARG A 165 15.49 2.89 12.08
CA ARG A 165 14.31 2.15 12.52
C ARG A 165 14.69 1.19 13.63
N PRO A 166 14.18 1.36 14.82
CA PRO A 166 14.51 0.48 15.93
C PRO A 166 14.06 -0.96 15.64
N ARG A 167 14.94 -1.94 15.84
CA ARG A 167 14.61 -3.36 15.66
C ARG A 167 13.40 -3.81 16.49
N TRP A 168 13.19 -3.19 17.64
CA TRP A 168 12.07 -3.49 18.49
C TRP A 168 10.71 -3.08 17.91
N LEU A 169 10.67 -2.11 17.00
CA LEU A 169 9.42 -1.66 16.39
C LEU A 169 8.74 -2.78 15.60
N ARG A 170 9.53 -3.61 14.94
CA ARG A 170 9.03 -4.80 14.25
C ARG A 170 8.36 -5.79 15.21
N ARG A 171 8.99 -6.05 16.37
CA ARG A 171 8.38 -6.94 17.39
C ARG A 171 7.04 -6.44 17.88
N VAL A 172 6.90 -5.12 18.01
CA VAL A 172 5.64 -4.46 18.36
C VAL A 172 4.58 -4.67 17.27
N GLU A 173 4.94 -4.49 16.01
CA GLU A 173 4.05 -4.70 14.87
C GLU A 173 3.61 -6.16 14.77
N ASP A 174 4.54 -7.10 14.88
CA ASP A 174 4.25 -8.53 14.85
C ASP A 174 3.30 -8.93 16.02
N ALA A 175 3.48 -8.33 17.21
CA ALA A 175 2.58 -8.54 18.34
C ALA A 175 1.17 -7.98 18.10
N ILE A 176 1.06 -6.82 17.48
CA ILE A 176 -0.23 -6.22 17.10
C ILE A 176 -0.91 -7.08 16.03
N GLU A 177 -0.19 -7.47 14.97
CA GLU A 177 -0.74 -8.23 13.85
C GLU A 177 -1.18 -9.64 14.25
N SER A 178 -0.44 -10.32 15.14
CA SER A 178 -0.80 -11.65 15.63
C SER A 178 -2.09 -11.68 16.45
N SER A 179 -2.47 -10.54 17.04
CA SER A 179 -3.65 -10.40 17.93
C SER A 179 -4.52 -9.21 17.54
N ILE A 180 -4.71 -8.94 16.27
CA ILE A 180 -5.33 -7.70 15.77
C ILE A 180 -6.75 -7.48 16.31
N ALA A 181 -7.51 -8.54 16.58
CA ALA A 181 -8.84 -8.46 17.17
C ALA A 181 -8.82 -8.01 18.63
N SER A 182 -7.74 -8.30 19.35
CA SER A 182 -7.51 -7.88 20.74
C SER A 182 -6.02 -7.64 20.96
N PRO A 183 -5.45 -6.55 20.41
CA PRO A 183 -4.02 -6.30 20.49
C PRO A 183 -3.58 -6.03 21.91
N PRO A 184 -2.30 -6.32 22.25
CA PRO A 184 -1.75 -5.96 23.54
C PRO A 184 -1.88 -4.47 23.83
N ASP A 185 -2.04 -4.10 25.08
CA ASP A 185 -2.05 -2.70 25.52
C ASP A 185 -0.67 -2.04 25.33
N VAL A 186 -0.63 -0.73 25.51
CA VAL A 186 0.58 0.07 25.29
C VAL A 186 1.71 -0.33 26.21
N ASP A 187 1.42 -0.71 27.45
CA ASP A 187 2.44 -1.08 28.44
C ASP A 187 3.06 -2.44 28.11
N THR A 188 2.23 -3.40 27.70
CA THR A 188 2.69 -4.70 27.17
C THR A 188 3.54 -4.51 25.91
N LEU A 189 3.11 -3.69 24.97
CA LEU A 189 3.88 -3.36 23.76
C LEU A 189 5.21 -2.66 24.10
N ALA A 190 5.23 -1.79 25.08
CA ALA A 190 6.44 -1.14 25.57
C ALA A 190 7.40 -2.16 26.20
N GLY A 191 6.88 -3.14 26.95
CA GLY A 191 7.64 -4.28 27.46
C GLY A 191 8.26 -5.12 26.34
N ILE A 192 7.49 -5.46 25.29
CA ILE A 192 7.99 -6.18 24.12
C ILE A 192 9.11 -5.39 23.41
N ALA A 193 8.95 -4.06 23.34
CA ALA A 193 9.92 -3.15 22.75
C ALA A 193 11.19 -2.99 23.64
N GLY A 194 11.07 -3.19 24.94
CA GLY A 194 12.13 -2.86 25.90
C GLY A 194 12.37 -1.36 26.05
N VAL A 195 11.32 -0.53 25.92
CA VAL A 195 11.40 0.93 26.00
C VAL A 195 10.24 1.50 26.84
N HIS A 196 10.36 2.74 27.25
CA HIS A 196 9.26 3.42 27.94
C HIS A 196 8.08 3.68 26.99
N ALA A 197 6.84 3.56 27.48
CA ALA A 197 5.61 3.73 26.69
C ALA A 197 5.58 5.03 25.86
N SER A 198 6.03 6.15 26.45
CA SER A 198 6.08 7.43 25.72
C SER A 198 7.07 7.43 24.55
N HIS A 199 8.18 6.67 24.67
CA HIS A 199 9.14 6.50 23.56
C HIS A 199 8.55 5.60 22.47
N LEU A 200 7.89 4.51 22.86
CA LEU A 200 7.14 3.65 21.94
C LEU A 200 6.14 4.49 21.11
N LEU A 201 5.24 5.23 21.78
CA LEU A 201 4.19 5.99 21.11
C LEU A 201 4.73 7.03 20.14
N ARG A 202 5.77 7.80 20.53
CA ARG A 202 6.41 8.79 19.64
C ARG A 202 7.08 8.12 18.45
N THR A 203 7.82 7.04 18.69
CA THR A 203 8.53 6.32 17.65
C THR A 203 7.55 5.64 16.69
N PHE A 204 6.53 4.97 17.22
CA PHE A 204 5.49 4.34 16.42
C PHE A 204 4.81 5.38 15.50
N ARG A 205 4.38 6.52 16.07
CA ARG A 205 3.77 7.60 15.29
C ARG A 205 4.72 8.17 14.23
N ARG A 206 6.03 8.29 14.56
CA ARG A 206 7.04 8.76 13.61
C ARG A 206 7.17 7.82 12.41
N TYR A 207 7.12 6.50 12.62
CA TYR A 207 7.32 5.51 11.57
C TYR A 207 6.05 5.14 10.81
N HIS A 208 4.89 5.17 11.46
CA HIS A 208 3.60 4.80 10.85
C HIS A 208 2.75 5.99 10.45
N GLY A 209 3.13 7.21 10.83
CA GLY A 209 2.29 8.38 10.60
C GLY A 209 0.98 8.39 11.40
N ALA A 210 0.71 7.36 12.19
CA ALA A 210 -0.53 7.13 12.91
C ALA A 210 -0.27 6.68 14.35
N THR A 211 -1.26 6.86 15.23
CA THR A 211 -1.24 6.24 16.55
C THR A 211 -1.44 4.74 16.45
N ILE A 212 -0.98 3.97 17.45
CA ILE A 212 -1.21 2.51 17.53
C ILE A 212 -2.70 2.19 17.38
N ALA A 213 -3.58 2.95 18.04
CA ALA A 213 -5.04 2.75 17.96
C ALA A 213 -5.58 2.94 16.53
N ASN A 214 -5.10 3.96 15.82
CA ASN A 214 -5.50 4.19 14.42
C ASN A 214 -4.95 3.11 13.49
N PHE A 215 -3.71 2.71 13.68
CA PHE A 215 -3.08 1.60 12.95
C PHE A 215 -3.87 0.30 13.14
N VAL A 216 -4.20 -0.06 14.36
CA VAL A 216 -5.03 -1.24 14.68
C VAL A 216 -6.40 -1.14 14.00
N ARG A 217 -7.08 0.00 14.13
CA ARG A 217 -8.41 0.20 13.52
C ARG A 217 -8.36 0.01 12.01
N GLU A 218 -7.33 0.55 11.37
CA GLU A 218 -7.13 0.42 9.95
C GLU A 218 -6.87 -1.04 9.54
N ARG A 219 -5.98 -1.74 10.25
CA ARG A 219 -5.71 -3.17 10.00
C ARG A 219 -6.94 -4.05 10.19
N ARG A 220 -7.77 -3.77 11.22
CA ARG A 220 -9.04 -4.47 11.43
C ARG A 220 -10.00 -4.32 10.26
N ILE A 221 -10.20 -3.08 9.80
CA ILE A 221 -11.17 -2.81 8.72
C ILE A 221 -10.69 -3.43 7.40
N GLN A 222 -9.39 -3.51 7.17
CA GLN A 222 -8.82 -4.15 5.99
C GLN A 222 -8.98 -5.68 6.00
N ARG A 223 -8.67 -6.32 7.12
CA ARG A 223 -8.94 -7.78 7.27
C ARG A 223 -10.41 -8.09 7.05
N ALA A 224 -11.28 -7.32 7.67
CA ALA A 224 -12.72 -7.48 7.49
C ALA A 224 -13.16 -7.29 6.04
N ARG A 225 -12.56 -6.34 5.31
CA ARG A 225 -12.85 -6.13 3.88
C ARG A 225 -12.49 -7.35 3.04
N THR A 226 -11.29 -7.91 3.25
CA THR A 226 -10.87 -9.13 2.56
C THR A 226 -11.84 -10.28 2.84
N GLU A 227 -12.24 -10.45 4.09
CA GLU A 227 -13.16 -11.50 4.46
C GLU A 227 -14.56 -11.29 3.89
N VAL A 228 -15.08 -10.07 3.83
CA VAL A 228 -16.34 -9.71 3.17
C VAL A 228 -16.28 -10.04 1.67
N ALA A 229 -15.15 -9.85 1.02
CA ALA A 229 -14.95 -10.16 -0.40
C ALA A 229 -14.93 -11.67 -0.67
N THR A 230 -14.25 -12.44 0.18
CA THR A 230 -13.86 -13.83 -0.08
C THR A 230 -14.77 -14.88 0.61
N SER A 231 -15.57 -14.48 1.62
CA SER A 231 -16.39 -15.41 2.39
C SER A 231 -17.90 -15.10 2.29
N THR A 232 -18.73 -16.10 2.64
CA THR A 232 -20.18 -15.96 2.75
C THR A 232 -20.63 -15.84 4.21
N ARG A 233 -19.69 -15.65 5.14
CA ARG A 233 -19.97 -15.55 6.57
C ARG A 233 -20.87 -14.34 6.87
N PRO A 234 -21.71 -14.40 7.91
CA PRO A 234 -22.50 -13.27 8.35
C PRO A 234 -21.63 -12.04 8.67
N LEU A 235 -22.08 -10.85 8.27
CA LEU A 235 -21.34 -9.61 8.55
C LEU A 235 -21.15 -9.34 10.05
N SER A 236 -22.09 -9.82 10.88
CA SER A 236 -21.95 -9.74 12.34
C SER A 236 -20.76 -10.55 12.86
N THR A 237 -20.56 -11.75 12.32
CA THR A 237 -19.45 -12.61 12.67
C THR A 237 -18.11 -12.01 12.20
N ILE A 238 -18.07 -11.54 10.96
CA ILE A 238 -16.87 -10.87 10.42
C ILE A 238 -16.50 -9.63 11.26
N ALA A 239 -17.50 -8.85 11.68
CA ALA A 239 -17.29 -7.69 12.52
C ALA A 239 -16.63 -8.05 13.87
N VAL A 240 -17.15 -9.06 14.56
CA VAL A 240 -16.64 -9.50 15.88
C VAL A 240 -15.23 -10.08 15.72
N ASP A 241 -15.01 -10.94 14.75
CA ASP A 241 -13.70 -11.56 14.51
C ASP A 241 -12.61 -10.55 14.09
N ALA A 242 -13.03 -9.47 13.43
CA ALA A 242 -12.16 -8.34 13.12
C ALA A 242 -11.92 -7.40 14.32
N GLY A 243 -12.55 -7.63 15.47
CA GLY A 243 -12.38 -6.87 16.71
C GLY A 243 -13.22 -5.58 16.78
N PHE A 244 -14.34 -5.50 16.04
CA PHE A 244 -15.34 -4.45 16.20
C PHE A 244 -16.33 -4.84 17.32
N ALA A 245 -16.83 -3.83 18.04
CA ALA A 245 -17.77 -4.05 19.13
C ALA A 245 -19.08 -4.72 18.64
N ASP A 246 -19.57 -4.32 17.46
CA ASP A 246 -20.77 -4.84 16.83
C ASP A 246 -20.76 -4.57 15.32
N GLN A 247 -21.74 -5.16 14.61
CA GLN A 247 -21.93 -4.97 13.18
C GLN A 247 -22.26 -3.51 12.79
N ALA A 248 -22.94 -2.76 13.63
CA ALA A 248 -23.32 -1.38 13.33
C ALA A 248 -22.09 -0.47 13.36
N HIS A 249 -21.20 -0.65 14.35
CA HIS A 249 -19.91 0.02 14.43
C HIS A 249 -19.04 -0.34 13.22
N PHE A 250 -18.92 -1.63 12.91
CA PHE A 250 -18.21 -2.11 11.72
C PHE A 250 -18.75 -1.47 10.43
N THR A 251 -20.06 -1.50 10.21
CA THR A 251 -20.70 -0.95 9.00
C THR A 251 -20.41 0.54 8.85
N ARG A 252 -20.47 1.30 9.94
CA ARG A 252 -20.16 2.74 9.94
C ARG A 252 -18.71 3.01 9.58
N VAL A 253 -17.76 2.31 10.22
CA VAL A 253 -16.33 2.46 9.93
C VAL A 253 -16.02 2.02 8.50
N PHE A 254 -16.58 0.90 8.05
CA PHE A 254 -16.40 0.40 6.68
C PHE A 254 -16.87 1.44 5.66
N LYS A 255 -18.09 1.98 5.83
CA LYS A 255 -18.62 3.01 4.93
C LYS A 255 -17.81 4.31 4.97
N GLN A 256 -17.31 4.71 6.13
CA GLN A 256 -16.42 5.88 6.25
C GLN A 256 -15.09 5.66 5.54
N THR A 257 -14.56 4.43 5.56
CA THR A 257 -13.25 4.10 4.96
C THR A 257 -13.36 3.85 3.46
N PHE A 258 -14.39 3.12 3.00
CA PHE A 258 -14.48 2.66 1.61
C PHE A 258 -15.58 3.33 0.78
N GLY A 259 -16.38 4.21 1.38
CA GLY A 259 -17.46 4.93 0.68
C GLY A 259 -18.76 4.13 0.52
N GLU A 260 -18.76 2.82 0.71
CA GLU A 260 -19.91 1.93 0.59
C GLU A 260 -20.03 1.01 1.82
N THR A 261 -21.23 0.42 2.02
CA THR A 261 -21.43 -0.51 3.13
C THR A 261 -20.83 -1.89 2.82
N PRO A 262 -20.47 -2.71 3.86
CA PRO A 262 -19.95 -4.06 3.65
C PRO A 262 -20.87 -4.93 2.76
N GLY A 263 -22.19 -4.79 2.91
CA GLY A 263 -23.15 -5.52 2.10
C GLY A 263 -23.21 -5.07 0.64
N GLN A 264 -22.99 -3.78 0.36
CA GLN A 264 -22.85 -3.27 -1.01
C GLN A 264 -21.56 -3.78 -1.63
N TYR A 265 -20.46 -3.69 -0.92
CA TYR A 265 -19.16 -4.19 -1.34
C TYR A 265 -19.18 -5.69 -1.65
N ALA A 266 -19.76 -6.52 -0.76
CA ALA A 266 -19.90 -7.96 -1.00
C ALA A 266 -20.66 -8.28 -2.29
N ARG A 267 -21.71 -7.52 -2.59
CA ARG A 267 -22.48 -7.71 -3.83
C ARG A 267 -21.73 -7.27 -5.07
N SER A 268 -20.97 -6.18 -5.01
CA SER A 268 -20.18 -5.68 -6.15
C SER A 268 -19.06 -6.64 -6.54
N VAL A 269 -18.36 -7.21 -5.55
CA VAL A 269 -17.23 -8.15 -5.78
C VAL A 269 -17.73 -9.51 -6.30
N ARG A 270 -18.88 -10.00 -5.81
CA ARG A 270 -19.42 -11.32 -6.23
C ARG A 270 -20.11 -11.31 -7.60
N ARG A 271 -20.34 -10.14 -8.18
CA ARG A 271 -20.93 -9.99 -9.53
C ARG A 271 -19.87 -9.90 -10.64
N ARG A 272 -18.60 -9.80 -10.29
CA ARG A 272 -17.45 -9.82 -11.18
C ARG A 272 -16.85 -11.23 -11.29
#